data_cb598ad33e2dcb71e2f33a9d9d602bd0
#
_entry.id   cb598ad33e2dcb71e2f33a9d9d602bd0
#
_cell.length_a   1.000
_cell.length_b   1.000
_cell.length_c   1.000
_cell.angle_alpha   90.00
_cell.angle_beta   90.00
_cell.angle_gamma   90.00
#
_symmetry.space_group_name_H-M   'P 1'
#
loop_
_entity.id
_entity.type
_entity.pdbx_description
1 polymer ?
#
loop_
_entity_poly.entity_id
_entity_poly.type
_entity_poly.pdbx_seq_one_letter_code
_entity_poly.pdbx_strand_id
1 'polypeptide(L)'
;YKYIGVENGLSNRRIFDIQKDSVGYMWFLTNEGIDRYNGKDIKHYKLIEENKESSFPIHLGWLYFEEKGKLWVIGKAGRIFQYNQEHDVFNRVYKLPKTPVNISYGYMDCNHRIWLCSRYSIALYDTQTGEVHQMSNELKSSITSIEQVDNNHFFMGTDKGLRYVKLENETLQIVPLEPLDKIQAQISSLYFHQESQRLFIGTFEKGVFAYDIRQQRIIHSNTDLSDVNIARIKPLNQTELLIATEGMGIHKINMNSCISEPYIVSSYKSHNEMNSNNINDIYIDEEKRIWIANYPEGITIIDNRYKSYNWIKHSIGNRQSLVNDQVHSVIEDSDGDLWFGTSNGISLYQSKTGQWHSFLSSFDHQLKNKNHIFITLCEVSPGIIWAGGYTSGVYKINKRTLSVEYFSPYLLNPDNIRPDKYIRDIVKDSKGYIWSGGFYNLKCFDLSLNSVRLYPGINSITAITEKDDGHMWIGTSAGLYLLDK
;
A
#
# COMPACT_ATOMS: atom_id res chain seq x y z
N TYR A 1 1.99 2.64 1.68
CA TYR A 1 1.39 2.61 0.35
C TYR A 1 1.95 3.75 -0.51
N LYS A 2 2.29 3.46 -1.76
CA LYS A 2 2.60 4.43 -2.80
C LYS A 2 1.67 4.18 -3.97
N TYR A 3 1.17 5.25 -4.60
CA TYR A 3 0.24 5.15 -5.73
C TYR A 3 0.88 5.69 -6.99
N ILE A 4 0.59 5.05 -8.11
CA ILE A 4 1.00 5.50 -9.44
C ILE A 4 -0.25 5.50 -10.32
N GLY A 5 -0.71 6.70 -10.69
CA GLY A 5 -1.87 6.93 -11.53
C GLY A 5 -1.50 7.66 -12.83
N VAL A 6 -2.51 8.10 -13.56
CA VAL A 6 -2.33 8.90 -14.79
C VAL A 6 -1.64 10.23 -14.49
N GLU A 7 -1.88 10.80 -13.33
CA GLU A 7 -1.22 12.02 -12.82
C GLU A 7 0.28 11.83 -12.61
N ASN A 8 0.76 10.59 -12.48
CA ASN A 8 2.17 10.24 -12.38
C ASN A 8 2.78 9.79 -13.73
N GLY A 9 2.00 9.85 -14.81
CA GLY A 9 2.46 9.54 -16.17
C GLY A 9 2.04 8.17 -16.71
N LEU A 10 1.20 7.38 -16.00
CA LEU A 10 0.61 6.18 -16.59
C LEU A 10 -0.23 6.56 -17.84
N SER A 11 -0.12 5.77 -18.88
CA SER A 11 -0.89 5.97 -20.11
C SER A 11 -2.38 5.66 -19.94
N ASN A 12 -2.71 4.71 -19.07
CA ASN A 12 -4.07 4.32 -18.76
C ASN A 12 -4.19 3.78 -17.33
N ARG A 13 -5.35 3.97 -16.69
CA ARG A 13 -5.63 3.46 -15.33
C ARG A 13 -5.86 1.94 -15.27
N ARG A 14 -6.20 1.32 -16.40
CA ARG A 14 -6.44 -0.12 -16.46
C ARG A 14 -5.17 -0.85 -16.84
N ILE A 15 -4.60 -1.53 -15.86
CA ILE A 15 -3.40 -2.34 -15.98
C ILE A 15 -3.82 -3.82 -16.03
N PHE A 16 -3.27 -4.60 -16.96
CA PHE A 16 -3.59 -6.01 -17.14
C PHE A 16 -2.48 -6.95 -16.69
N ASP A 17 -1.23 -6.49 -16.74
CA ASP A 17 -0.07 -7.30 -16.41
C ASP A 17 1.05 -6.40 -15.87
N ILE A 18 1.76 -6.90 -14.86
CA ILE A 18 2.88 -6.23 -14.20
C ILE A 18 4.08 -7.17 -14.26
N GLN A 19 5.18 -6.71 -14.82
CA GLN A 19 6.44 -7.47 -14.88
C GLN A 19 7.63 -6.59 -14.49
N LYS A 20 8.71 -7.20 -14.02
CA LYS A 20 9.97 -6.52 -13.70
C LYS A 20 11.08 -7.09 -14.57
N ASP A 21 11.92 -6.23 -15.15
CA ASP A 21 13.09 -6.69 -15.89
C ASP A 21 14.32 -6.89 -14.99
N SER A 22 15.37 -7.48 -15.56
CA SER A 22 16.64 -7.76 -14.87
C SER A 22 17.45 -6.52 -14.47
N VAL A 23 17.11 -5.35 -15.05
CA VAL A 23 17.72 -4.05 -14.72
C VAL A 23 17.00 -3.40 -13.55
N GLY A 24 15.74 -3.79 -13.28
CA GLY A 24 14.91 -3.28 -12.19
C GLY A 24 13.79 -2.36 -12.64
N TYR A 25 13.58 -2.15 -13.94
CA TYR A 25 12.41 -1.43 -14.44
C TYR A 25 11.15 -2.25 -14.27
N MET A 26 10.05 -1.57 -13.91
CA MET A 26 8.72 -2.16 -13.89
C MET A 26 8.02 -1.88 -15.22
N TRP A 27 7.39 -2.90 -15.77
CA TRP A 27 6.66 -2.83 -17.02
C TRP A 27 5.19 -3.11 -16.78
N PHE A 28 4.33 -2.25 -17.32
CA PHE A 28 2.89 -2.31 -17.14
C PHE A 28 2.19 -2.42 -18.48
N LEU A 29 1.39 -3.45 -18.66
CA LEU A 29 0.54 -3.60 -19.81
C LEU A 29 -0.76 -2.86 -19.59
N THR A 30 -1.07 -1.91 -20.46
CA THR A 30 -2.27 -1.06 -20.38
C THR A 30 -3.16 -1.19 -21.62
N ASN A 31 -4.34 -0.58 -21.60
CA ASN A 31 -5.17 -0.47 -22.79
C ASN A 31 -4.54 0.38 -23.92
N GLU A 32 -3.67 1.33 -23.57
CA GLU A 32 -3.07 2.26 -24.53
C GLU A 32 -1.71 1.81 -25.05
N GLY A 33 -1.13 0.76 -24.44
CA GLY A 33 0.19 0.26 -24.80
C GLY A 33 0.95 -0.28 -23.59
N ILE A 34 2.24 -0.03 -23.55
CA ILE A 34 3.14 -0.52 -22.52
C ILE A 34 3.82 0.66 -21.84
N ASP A 35 3.79 0.69 -20.52
CA ASP A 35 4.46 1.68 -19.72
C ASP A 35 5.68 1.06 -19.03
N ARG A 36 6.85 1.73 -19.06
CA ARG A 36 8.05 1.36 -18.33
C ARG A 36 8.36 2.39 -17.25
N TYR A 37 8.40 1.95 -16.01
CA TYR A 37 8.68 2.77 -14.84
C TYR A 37 10.08 2.53 -14.30
N ASN A 38 10.87 3.59 -14.11
CA ASN A 38 12.26 3.53 -13.64
C ASN A 38 12.42 3.84 -12.13
N GLY A 39 11.33 3.91 -11.38
CA GLY A 39 11.31 4.33 -9.97
C GLY A 39 10.89 5.80 -9.80
N LYS A 40 10.98 6.64 -10.85
CA LYS A 40 10.61 8.05 -10.85
C LYS A 40 9.72 8.42 -12.04
N ASP A 41 10.18 8.15 -13.25
CA ASP A 41 9.51 8.56 -14.50
C ASP A 41 8.91 7.35 -15.22
N ILE A 42 7.86 7.59 -16.01
CA ILE A 42 7.21 6.57 -16.84
C ILE A 42 7.45 6.89 -18.30
N LYS A 43 7.95 5.91 -19.05
CA LYS A 43 8.05 5.98 -20.51
C LYS A 43 6.97 5.11 -21.12
N HIS A 44 6.22 5.70 -22.06
CA HIS A 44 5.12 5.03 -22.77
C HIS A 44 5.56 4.52 -24.15
N TYR A 45 5.19 3.28 -24.48
CA TYR A 45 5.42 2.62 -25.77
C TYR A 45 4.07 2.30 -26.40
N LYS A 46 3.74 3.01 -27.47
CA LYS A 46 2.52 2.79 -28.25
C LYS A 46 2.84 1.88 -29.43
N LEU A 47 2.25 0.70 -29.49
CA LEU A 47 2.39 -0.21 -30.60
C LEU A 47 1.31 0.11 -31.64
N ILE A 48 1.73 0.49 -32.85
CA ILE A 48 0.85 0.92 -33.94
C ILE A 48 1.01 -0.06 -35.12
N GLU A 49 -0.09 -0.37 -35.80
CA GLU A 49 -0.04 -1.13 -37.07
C GLU A 49 0.35 -0.17 -38.19
N GLU A 50 1.51 -0.37 -38.81
CA GLU A 50 1.90 0.34 -40.02
C GLU A 50 1.05 -0.11 -41.21
N ASN A 51 0.57 0.86 -42.05
CA ASN A 51 -0.12 0.70 -43.34
C ASN A 51 -1.65 0.77 -43.36
N LYS A 52 -2.30 1.55 -42.49
CA LYS A 52 -3.69 1.98 -42.79
C LYS A 52 -3.86 3.45 -42.43
N GLU A 53 -4.69 4.16 -43.20
CA GLU A 53 -5.09 5.56 -43.00
C GLU A 53 -5.73 5.88 -41.64
N SER A 54 -5.95 4.85 -40.81
CA SER A 54 -6.34 4.95 -39.40
C SER A 54 -5.48 3.99 -38.56
N SER A 55 -4.55 4.55 -37.82
CA SER A 55 -3.75 3.79 -36.85
C SER A 55 -4.60 3.47 -35.63
N PHE A 56 -5.14 2.26 -35.53
CA PHE A 56 -5.76 1.77 -34.32
C PHE A 56 -4.68 1.19 -33.36
N PRO A 57 -4.77 1.46 -32.06
CA PRO A 57 -3.89 0.81 -31.08
C PRO A 57 -4.07 -0.70 -31.14
N ILE A 58 -2.96 -1.43 -31.06
CA ILE A 58 -2.98 -2.89 -31.01
C ILE A 58 -3.45 -3.31 -29.64
N HIS A 59 -4.52 -4.10 -29.58
CA HIS A 59 -4.96 -4.71 -28.32
C HIS A 59 -3.92 -5.74 -27.86
N LEU A 60 -3.22 -5.39 -26.80
CA LEU A 60 -2.21 -6.23 -26.16
C LEU A 60 -2.88 -7.15 -25.15
N GLY A 61 -2.24 -8.28 -24.86
CA GLY A 61 -2.79 -9.30 -23.98
C GLY A 61 -1.87 -9.70 -22.83
N TRP A 62 -0.59 -9.95 -23.12
CA TRP A 62 0.33 -10.55 -22.14
C TRP A 62 1.75 -10.05 -22.34
N LEU A 63 2.49 -9.94 -21.20
CA LEU A 63 3.91 -9.63 -21.14
C LEU A 63 4.67 -10.84 -20.58
N TYR A 64 5.82 -11.17 -21.16
CA TYR A 64 6.70 -12.23 -20.65
C TYR A 64 8.16 -11.83 -20.75
N PHE A 65 8.90 -12.11 -19.69
CA PHE A 65 10.35 -12.08 -19.73
C PHE A 65 10.90 -13.49 -19.95
N GLU A 66 11.76 -13.62 -20.94
CA GLU A 66 12.57 -14.78 -21.15
C GLU A 66 13.89 -14.65 -20.38
N GLU A 67 14.57 -15.76 -20.15
CA GLU A 67 15.93 -15.76 -19.63
C GLU A 67 16.83 -14.79 -20.42
N LYS A 68 17.76 -14.12 -19.73
CA LYS A 68 18.61 -13.03 -20.26
C LYS A 68 17.89 -11.70 -20.54
N GLY A 69 16.68 -11.50 -20.00
CA GLY A 69 16.01 -10.21 -19.99
C GLY A 69 15.32 -9.79 -21.31
N LYS A 70 15.08 -10.74 -22.22
CA LYS A 70 14.29 -10.47 -23.41
C LYS A 70 12.82 -10.30 -23.04
N LEU A 71 12.22 -9.16 -23.36
CA LEU A 71 10.80 -8.89 -23.15
C LEU A 71 10.00 -9.20 -24.40
N TRP A 72 8.97 -10.00 -24.21
CA TRP A 72 8.00 -10.37 -25.25
C TRP A 72 6.61 -9.84 -24.93
N VAL A 73 5.91 -9.41 -25.98
CA VAL A 73 4.53 -8.92 -25.88
C VAL A 73 3.67 -9.67 -26.86
N ILE A 74 2.57 -10.20 -26.36
CA ILE A 74 1.60 -10.96 -27.15
C ILE A 74 0.34 -10.10 -27.32
N GLY A 75 0.00 -9.82 -28.57
CA GLY A 75 -1.22 -9.11 -28.93
C GLY A 75 -2.40 -10.08 -29.17
N LYS A 76 -3.61 -9.66 -28.77
CA LYS A 76 -4.85 -10.47 -28.93
C LYS A 76 -5.20 -10.85 -30.36
N ALA A 77 -4.63 -10.17 -31.35
CA ALA A 77 -4.77 -10.52 -32.76
C ALA A 77 -3.66 -11.44 -33.31
N GLY A 78 -2.97 -12.18 -32.43
CA GLY A 78 -1.92 -13.14 -32.81
C GLY A 78 -0.64 -12.49 -33.31
N ARG A 79 -0.28 -11.34 -32.76
CA ARG A 79 0.99 -10.66 -33.03
C ARG A 79 1.94 -10.88 -31.88
N ILE A 80 3.23 -11.05 -32.18
CA ILE A 80 4.31 -11.15 -31.19
C ILE A 80 5.28 -10.01 -31.43
N PHE A 81 5.60 -9.28 -30.37
CA PHE A 81 6.60 -8.23 -30.39
C PHE A 81 7.70 -8.56 -29.42
N GLN A 82 8.93 -8.19 -29.79
CA GLN A 82 10.10 -8.28 -28.95
C GLN A 82 10.64 -6.88 -28.68
N TYR A 83 10.97 -6.60 -27.44
CA TYR A 83 11.64 -5.36 -27.07
C TYR A 83 13.10 -5.38 -27.50
N ASN A 84 13.51 -4.37 -28.23
CA ASN A 84 14.91 -4.12 -28.60
C ASN A 84 15.48 -3.09 -27.64
N GLN A 85 16.35 -3.51 -26.74
CA GLN A 85 16.93 -2.67 -25.72
C GLN A 85 17.89 -1.62 -26.29
N GLU A 86 18.62 -1.94 -27.37
CA GLU A 86 19.60 -1.02 -28.00
C GLU A 86 18.92 0.21 -28.62
N HIS A 87 17.79 -0.03 -29.29
CA HIS A 87 17.02 1.04 -29.96
C HIS A 87 15.86 1.57 -29.12
N ASP A 88 15.60 0.94 -27.97
CA ASP A 88 14.51 1.28 -27.02
C ASP A 88 13.12 1.30 -27.71
N VAL A 89 12.83 0.27 -28.51
CA VAL A 89 11.60 0.08 -29.28
C VAL A 89 11.12 -1.36 -29.28
N PHE A 90 9.83 -1.57 -29.58
CA PHE A 90 9.26 -2.90 -29.81
C PHE A 90 9.22 -3.22 -31.30
N ASN A 91 9.83 -4.35 -31.71
CA ASN A 91 9.79 -4.85 -33.06
C ASN A 91 8.78 -5.99 -33.16
N ARG A 92 7.90 -5.94 -34.18
CA ARG A 92 7.03 -7.08 -34.48
C ARG A 92 7.85 -8.19 -35.12
N VAL A 93 7.92 -9.35 -34.48
CA VAL A 93 8.67 -10.53 -34.94
C VAL A 93 7.78 -11.57 -35.60
N TYR A 94 6.49 -11.61 -35.24
CA TYR A 94 5.56 -12.57 -35.82
C TYR A 94 4.13 -12.01 -35.90
N LYS A 95 3.35 -12.53 -36.87
CA LYS A 95 1.91 -12.30 -37.03
C LYS A 95 1.26 -13.56 -37.63
N LEU A 96 0.18 -14.04 -37.01
CA LEU A 96 -0.60 -15.15 -37.55
C LEU A 96 -1.11 -14.82 -39.01
N PRO A 97 -0.98 -15.74 -39.94
CA PRO A 97 -1.25 -15.47 -41.34
C PRO A 97 -2.74 -15.22 -41.69
N LYS A 98 -3.65 -15.76 -40.87
CA LYS A 98 -5.11 -15.58 -41.10
C LYS A 98 -5.67 -14.64 -40.03
N THR A 99 -6.17 -13.49 -40.40
CA THR A 99 -6.91 -12.56 -39.55
C THR A 99 -8.40 -12.50 -40.00
N PRO A 100 -9.38 -12.35 -39.08
CA PRO A 100 -9.18 -12.07 -37.65
C PRO A 100 -9.07 -13.34 -36.81
N VAL A 101 -7.99 -13.47 -36.03
CA VAL A 101 -7.87 -14.47 -34.96
C VAL A 101 -7.98 -13.76 -33.63
N ASN A 102 -8.88 -14.19 -32.76
CA ASN A 102 -8.94 -13.72 -31.40
C ASN A 102 -8.21 -14.72 -30.49
N ILE A 103 -7.04 -14.33 -30.03
CA ILE A 103 -6.27 -15.09 -29.04
C ILE A 103 -6.96 -14.96 -27.69
N SER A 104 -7.42 -16.08 -27.17
CA SER A 104 -8.05 -16.15 -25.84
C SER A 104 -7.02 -16.13 -24.73
N TYR A 105 -5.85 -16.73 -24.95
CA TYR A 105 -4.72 -16.74 -24.01
C TYR A 105 -3.38 -16.82 -24.71
N GLY A 106 -2.41 -16.04 -24.24
CA GLY A 106 -1.01 -16.11 -24.62
C GLY A 106 -0.20 -16.61 -23.45
N TYR A 107 0.79 -17.50 -23.68
CA TYR A 107 1.62 -18.08 -22.63
C TYR A 107 3.04 -18.29 -23.13
N MET A 108 4.03 -18.16 -22.26
CA MET A 108 5.41 -18.53 -22.54
C MET A 108 5.81 -19.71 -21.66
N ASP A 109 6.25 -20.80 -22.25
CA ASP A 109 6.68 -21.98 -21.51
C ASP A 109 8.20 -22.00 -21.23
N CYS A 110 8.64 -22.90 -20.37
CA CYS A 110 10.06 -23.06 -20.02
C CYS A 110 10.95 -23.59 -21.17
N ASN A 111 10.34 -24.05 -22.27
CA ASN A 111 11.04 -24.49 -23.47
C ASN A 111 11.17 -23.39 -24.52
N HIS A 112 11.08 -22.13 -24.12
CA HIS A 112 11.21 -20.95 -24.99
C HIS A 112 10.14 -20.87 -26.10
N ARG A 113 8.93 -21.40 -25.86
CA ARG A 113 7.84 -21.34 -26.82
C ARG A 113 6.74 -20.40 -26.36
N ILE A 114 6.30 -19.52 -27.26
CA ILE A 114 5.12 -18.67 -27.05
C ILE A 114 3.91 -19.39 -27.62
N TRP A 115 2.93 -19.63 -26.78
CA TRP A 115 1.64 -20.23 -27.10
C TRP A 115 0.64 -19.13 -27.47
N LEU A 116 0.09 -19.19 -28.65
CA LEU A 116 -1.01 -18.37 -29.12
C LEU A 116 -2.28 -19.22 -29.15
N CYS A 117 -3.06 -19.18 -28.09
CA CYS A 117 -4.22 -20.05 -27.94
C CYS A 117 -5.49 -19.35 -28.41
N SER A 118 -6.20 -19.96 -29.34
CA SER A 118 -7.55 -19.61 -29.73
C SER A 118 -8.53 -20.74 -29.42
N ARG A 119 -9.81 -20.51 -29.61
CA ARG A 119 -10.83 -21.55 -29.38
C ARG A 119 -10.62 -22.83 -30.24
N TYR A 120 -10.07 -22.68 -31.43
CA TYR A 120 -10.01 -23.78 -32.43
C TYR A 120 -8.60 -24.15 -32.81
N SER A 121 -7.61 -23.34 -32.51
CA SER A 121 -6.23 -23.56 -32.89
C SER A 121 -5.26 -23.04 -31.85
N ILE A 122 -4.11 -23.67 -31.80
CA ILE A 122 -2.95 -23.25 -30.99
C ILE A 122 -1.78 -23.11 -31.95
N ALA A 123 -1.05 -22.00 -31.86
CA ALA A 123 0.23 -21.81 -32.53
C ALA A 123 1.33 -21.70 -31.49
N LEU A 124 2.40 -22.44 -31.70
CA LEU A 124 3.64 -22.41 -30.89
C LEU A 124 4.70 -21.68 -31.69
N TYR A 125 5.15 -20.55 -31.17
CA TYR A 125 6.27 -19.79 -31.73
C TYR A 125 7.51 -20.06 -30.90
N ASP A 126 8.55 -20.63 -31.51
CA ASP A 126 9.83 -20.83 -30.86
C ASP A 126 10.64 -19.54 -30.89
N THR A 127 10.99 -19.01 -29.68
CA THR A 127 11.67 -17.71 -29.54
C THR A 127 13.15 -17.76 -29.95
N GLN A 128 13.74 -18.96 -30.10
CA GLN A 128 15.14 -19.15 -30.45
C GLN A 128 15.32 -19.32 -31.96
N THR A 129 14.43 -20.10 -32.59
CA THR A 129 14.52 -20.39 -34.02
C THR A 129 13.65 -19.49 -34.89
N GLY A 130 12.57 -18.92 -34.29
CA GLY A 130 11.53 -18.17 -35.00
C GLY A 130 10.55 -19.07 -35.76
N GLU A 131 10.64 -20.38 -35.62
CA GLU A 131 9.72 -21.33 -36.25
C GLU A 131 8.36 -21.33 -35.58
N VAL A 132 7.33 -21.65 -36.34
CA VAL A 132 5.95 -21.70 -35.86
C VAL A 132 5.33 -23.03 -36.21
N HIS A 133 4.86 -23.70 -35.19
CA HIS A 133 4.04 -24.89 -35.35
C HIS A 133 2.58 -24.58 -35.02
N GLN A 134 1.65 -25.01 -35.88
CA GLN A 134 0.19 -24.82 -35.67
C GLN A 134 -0.49 -26.17 -35.50
N MET A 135 -1.34 -26.28 -34.49
CA MET A 135 -2.14 -27.46 -34.20
C MET A 135 -3.61 -27.12 -33.91
N SER A 136 -4.49 -28.11 -34.03
CA SER A 136 -5.87 -27.98 -33.57
C SER A 136 -5.93 -27.84 -32.04
N ASN A 137 -6.86 -27.02 -31.55
CA ASN A 137 -7.22 -27.00 -30.15
C ASN A 137 -8.24 -28.12 -29.87
N GLU A 138 -7.76 -29.29 -29.46
CA GLU A 138 -8.60 -30.47 -29.18
C GLU A 138 -9.56 -30.26 -28.01
N LEU A 139 -9.33 -29.23 -27.17
CA LEU A 139 -10.24 -28.90 -26.07
C LEU A 139 -11.54 -28.25 -26.58
N LYS A 140 -11.56 -27.71 -27.81
CA LYS A 140 -12.70 -27.02 -28.41
C LYS A 140 -13.34 -25.97 -27.52
N SER A 141 -12.52 -25.35 -26.68
CA SER A 141 -12.86 -24.39 -25.63
C SER A 141 -11.86 -23.24 -25.65
N SER A 142 -12.29 -22.08 -25.20
CA SER A 142 -11.37 -20.95 -25.03
C SER A 142 -10.46 -21.21 -23.84
N ILE A 143 -9.16 -21.24 -24.07
CA ILE A 143 -8.16 -21.36 -23.01
C ILE A 143 -8.07 -20.01 -22.31
N THR A 144 -8.09 -20.01 -20.97
CA THR A 144 -8.15 -18.81 -20.13
C THR A 144 -6.97 -18.71 -19.18
N SER A 145 -6.29 -19.83 -18.94
CA SER A 145 -5.06 -19.90 -18.15
C SER A 145 -4.26 -21.16 -18.48
N ILE A 146 -2.95 -21.09 -18.34
CA ILE A 146 -2.04 -22.24 -18.53
C ILE A 146 -1.05 -22.23 -17.37
N GLU A 147 -0.79 -23.43 -16.83
CA GLU A 147 0.23 -23.64 -15.82
C GLU A 147 1.03 -24.88 -16.18
N GLN A 148 2.34 -24.72 -16.28
CA GLN A 148 3.25 -25.81 -16.67
C GLN A 148 3.66 -26.65 -15.48
N VAL A 149 3.60 -27.97 -15.61
CA VAL A 149 4.00 -28.94 -14.58
C VAL A 149 5.42 -29.41 -14.81
N ASP A 150 5.73 -29.78 -16.05
CA ASP A 150 7.05 -30.18 -16.52
C ASP A 150 7.21 -29.82 -18.00
N ASN A 151 8.27 -30.29 -18.65
CA ASN A 151 8.58 -29.94 -20.05
C ASN A 151 7.44 -30.18 -21.04
N ASN A 152 6.56 -31.16 -20.78
CA ASN A 152 5.52 -31.57 -21.72
C ASN A 152 4.10 -31.60 -21.12
N HIS A 153 3.95 -31.45 -19.82
CA HIS A 153 2.65 -31.52 -19.17
C HIS A 153 2.18 -30.16 -18.67
N PHE A 154 0.90 -29.87 -18.93
CA PHE A 154 0.30 -28.59 -18.61
C PHE A 154 -1.10 -28.76 -18.01
N PHE A 155 -1.44 -27.92 -17.06
CA PHE A 155 -2.83 -27.66 -16.72
C PHE A 155 -3.34 -26.50 -17.57
N MET A 156 -4.47 -26.71 -18.23
CA MET A 156 -5.13 -25.71 -19.06
C MET A 156 -6.52 -25.39 -18.50
N GLY A 157 -6.65 -24.19 -17.97
CA GLY A 157 -7.95 -23.62 -17.62
C GLY A 157 -8.69 -23.19 -18.86
N THR A 158 -9.99 -23.47 -18.91
CA THR A 158 -10.87 -23.10 -20.02
C THR A 158 -12.14 -22.42 -19.53
N ASP A 159 -12.92 -21.89 -20.47
CA ASP A 159 -14.27 -21.37 -20.24
C ASP A 159 -15.26 -22.45 -19.74
N LYS A 160 -14.88 -23.74 -19.74
CA LYS A 160 -15.72 -24.89 -19.36
C LYS A 160 -15.14 -25.79 -18.26
N GLY A 161 -14.04 -25.40 -17.65
CA GLY A 161 -13.37 -26.18 -16.63
C GLY A 161 -11.88 -26.37 -16.89
N LEU A 162 -11.26 -27.24 -16.10
CA LEU A 162 -9.83 -27.53 -16.13
C LEU A 162 -9.55 -28.79 -16.94
N ARG A 163 -8.42 -28.78 -17.68
CA ARG A 163 -7.91 -29.97 -18.38
C ARG A 163 -6.44 -30.17 -18.07
N TYR A 164 -6.04 -31.42 -17.94
CA TYR A 164 -4.63 -31.82 -17.88
C TYR A 164 -4.22 -32.36 -19.25
N VAL A 165 -3.15 -31.85 -19.80
CA VAL A 165 -2.74 -32.16 -21.17
C VAL A 165 -1.26 -32.48 -21.26
N LYS A 166 -0.90 -33.30 -22.23
CA LYS A 166 0.47 -33.60 -22.64
C LYS A 166 0.71 -33.11 -24.04
N LEU A 167 1.78 -32.37 -24.25
CA LEU A 167 2.29 -32.02 -25.57
C LEU A 167 3.29 -33.10 -26.05
N GLU A 168 2.93 -33.85 -27.07
CA GLU A 168 3.75 -34.91 -27.65
C GLU A 168 3.69 -34.89 -29.17
N ASN A 169 4.86 -34.93 -29.84
CA ASN A 169 4.97 -34.87 -31.29
C ASN A 169 4.13 -33.69 -31.88
N GLU A 170 4.25 -32.53 -31.26
CA GLU A 170 3.54 -31.29 -31.68
C GLU A 170 2.01 -31.43 -31.68
N THR A 171 1.47 -32.38 -30.95
CA THR A 171 0.03 -32.58 -30.75
C THR A 171 -0.33 -32.52 -29.27
N LEU A 172 -1.53 -32.00 -28.99
CA LEU A 172 -2.05 -31.89 -27.65
C LEU A 172 -2.93 -33.09 -27.31
N GLN A 173 -2.50 -33.85 -26.32
CA GLN A 173 -3.24 -35.03 -25.82
C GLN A 173 -3.88 -34.71 -24.46
N ILE A 174 -5.19 -35.00 -24.32
CA ILE A 174 -5.89 -34.84 -23.04
C ILE A 174 -5.57 -36.06 -22.18
N VAL A 175 -5.04 -35.82 -20.97
CA VAL A 175 -4.79 -36.84 -19.97
C VAL A 175 -5.96 -36.81 -18.96
N PRO A 176 -6.76 -37.90 -18.86
CA PRO A 176 -7.90 -37.91 -17.95
C PRO A 176 -7.47 -37.81 -16.49
N LEU A 177 -8.09 -36.91 -15.75
CA LEU A 177 -7.99 -36.77 -14.30
C LEU A 177 -9.39 -36.54 -13.72
N GLU A 178 -10.08 -37.64 -13.37
CA GLU A 178 -11.50 -37.63 -13.00
C GLU A 178 -11.93 -36.55 -11.99
N PRO A 179 -11.21 -36.23 -10.91
CA PRO A 179 -11.69 -35.21 -9.98
C PRO A 179 -11.74 -33.80 -10.58
N LEU A 180 -10.91 -33.49 -11.58
CA LEU A 180 -10.86 -32.16 -12.20
C LEU A 180 -12.04 -31.88 -13.10
N ASP A 181 -12.62 -32.92 -13.70
CA ASP A 181 -13.82 -32.81 -14.55
C ASP A 181 -15.07 -32.36 -13.76
N LYS A 182 -15.02 -32.46 -12.43
CA LYS A 182 -16.08 -31.98 -11.52
C LYS A 182 -16.06 -30.46 -11.33
N ILE A 183 -14.95 -29.78 -11.66
CA ILE A 183 -14.87 -28.32 -11.59
C ILE A 183 -15.49 -27.72 -12.86
N GLN A 184 -16.81 -27.61 -12.86
CA GLN A 184 -17.58 -27.00 -13.95
C GLN A 184 -17.68 -25.48 -13.71
N ALA A 185 -16.59 -24.77 -13.96
CA ALA A 185 -16.51 -23.32 -13.87
C ALA A 185 -15.50 -22.81 -14.87
N GLN A 186 -15.62 -21.57 -15.29
CA GLN A 186 -14.54 -20.91 -16.01
C GLN A 186 -13.33 -20.78 -15.07
N ILE A 187 -12.18 -21.25 -15.53
CA ILE A 187 -10.92 -21.17 -14.77
C ILE A 187 -10.24 -19.85 -15.15
N SER A 188 -9.94 -19.01 -14.19
CA SER A 188 -9.37 -17.69 -14.44
C SER A 188 -7.89 -17.59 -14.10
N SER A 189 -7.42 -18.37 -13.13
CA SER A 189 -6.01 -18.37 -12.71
C SER A 189 -5.56 -19.73 -12.20
N LEU A 190 -4.33 -20.09 -12.45
CA LEU A 190 -3.72 -21.34 -11.99
C LEU A 190 -2.38 -21.03 -11.32
N TYR A 191 -2.02 -21.82 -10.32
CA TYR A 191 -0.68 -21.84 -9.72
C TYR A 191 -0.35 -23.25 -9.26
N PHE A 192 0.76 -23.81 -9.76
CA PHE A 192 1.26 -25.13 -9.39
C PHE A 192 2.45 -25.00 -8.43
N HIS A 193 2.30 -25.55 -7.24
CA HIS A 193 3.38 -25.59 -6.26
C HIS A 193 4.15 -26.90 -6.38
N GLN A 194 5.34 -26.84 -7.00
CA GLN A 194 6.17 -27.98 -7.35
C GLN A 194 6.51 -28.87 -6.16
N GLU A 195 6.93 -28.30 -5.02
CA GLU A 195 7.39 -29.09 -3.86
C GLU A 195 6.26 -29.91 -3.23
N SER A 196 5.10 -29.32 -3.05
CA SER A 196 3.94 -30.03 -2.48
C SER A 196 3.13 -30.81 -3.51
N GLN A 197 3.41 -30.64 -4.82
CA GLN A 197 2.62 -31.19 -5.92
C GLN A 197 1.13 -30.86 -5.83
N ARG A 198 0.85 -29.59 -5.49
CA ARG A 198 -0.51 -29.06 -5.37
C ARG A 198 -0.79 -28.01 -6.43
N LEU A 199 -1.94 -28.10 -7.05
CA LEU A 199 -2.46 -27.11 -7.96
C LEU A 199 -3.53 -26.27 -7.27
N PHE A 200 -3.36 -24.94 -7.27
CA PHE A 200 -4.36 -23.97 -6.82
C PHE A 200 -5.09 -23.42 -8.04
N ILE A 201 -6.40 -23.44 -8.00
CA ILE A 201 -7.29 -23.20 -9.13
C ILE A 201 -8.23 -22.08 -8.76
N GLY A 202 -8.04 -20.91 -9.38
CA GLY A 202 -8.95 -19.77 -9.28
C GLY A 202 -10.01 -19.84 -10.37
N THR A 203 -11.24 -19.52 -9.99
CA THR A 203 -12.40 -19.61 -10.88
C THR A 203 -13.12 -18.27 -11.00
N PHE A 204 -13.94 -18.18 -12.02
CA PHE A 204 -14.96 -17.15 -12.12
C PHE A 204 -16.17 -17.59 -11.29
N GLU A 205 -16.51 -16.83 -10.25
CA GLU A 205 -17.69 -16.99 -9.39
C GLU A 205 -17.87 -18.37 -8.68
N LYS A 206 -16.77 -19.12 -8.46
CA LYS A 206 -16.81 -20.36 -7.63
C LYS A 206 -15.65 -20.49 -6.66
N GLY A 207 -14.94 -19.38 -6.41
CA GLY A 207 -13.84 -19.33 -5.44
C GLY A 207 -12.59 -20.06 -5.88
N VAL A 208 -11.84 -20.56 -4.92
CA VAL A 208 -10.54 -21.21 -5.09
C VAL A 208 -10.61 -22.69 -4.70
N PHE A 209 -10.06 -23.55 -5.55
CA PHE A 209 -9.89 -24.98 -5.26
C PHE A 209 -8.42 -25.32 -5.11
N ALA A 210 -8.11 -26.28 -4.27
CA ALA A 210 -6.78 -26.90 -4.18
C ALA A 210 -6.87 -28.39 -4.53
N TYR A 211 -6.04 -28.80 -5.47
CA TYR A 211 -5.96 -30.18 -5.96
C TYR A 211 -4.58 -30.76 -5.66
N ASP A 212 -4.55 -31.93 -5.02
CA ASP A 212 -3.35 -32.71 -4.75
C ASP A 212 -3.13 -33.72 -5.87
N ILE A 213 -2.05 -33.55 -6.65
CA ILE A 213 -1.75 -34.43 -7.79
C ILE A 213 -1.38 -35.85 -7.35
N ARG A 214 -0.65 -36.00 -6.21
CA ARG A 214 -0.22 -37.30 -5.70
C ARG A 214 -1.39 -38.13 -5.23
N GLN A 215 -2.37 -37.47 -4.59
CA GLN A 215 -3.58 -38.12 -4.05
C GLN A 215 -4.73 -38.15 -5.07
N GLN A 216 -4.57 -37.46 -6.20
CA GLN A 216 -5.58 -37.33 -7.25
C GLN A 216 -6.96 -36.90 -6.72
N ARG A 217 -6.98 -35.92 -5.80
CA ARG A 217 -8.22 -35.45 -5.20
C ARG A 217 -8.20 -33.93 -4.95
N ILE A 218 -9.40 -33.35 -4.95
CA ILE A 218 -9.61 -31.99 -4.47
C ILE A 218 -9.52 -32.04 -2.93
N ILE A 219 -8.54 -31.33 -2.35
CA ILE A 219 -8.29 -31.30 -0.91
C ILE A 219 -8.98 -30.11 -0.24
N HIS A 220 -9.34 -29.08 -1.00
CA HIS A 220 -9.99 -27.89 -0.48
C HIS A 220 -10.83 -27.20 -1.56
N SER A 221 -11.93 -26.59 -1.10
CA SER A 221 -12.78 -25.71 -1.90
C SER A 221 -13.15 -24.52 -1.02
N ASN A 222 -12.64 -23.34 -1.34
CA ASN A 222 -12.98 -22.11 -0.63
C ASN A 222 -14.12 -21.41 -1.35
N THR A 223 -15.29 -21.40 -0.72
CA THR A 223 -16.50 -20.75 -1.22
C THR A 223 -16.69 -19.32 -0.72
N ASP A 224 -15.85 -18.83 0.22
CA ASP A 224 -15.94 -17.46 0.74
C ASP A 224 -15.65 -16.42 -0.35
N LEU A 225 -14.97 -16.85 -1.43
CA LEU A 225 -14.67 -16.06 -2.62
C LEU A 225 -15.53 -16.46 -3.83
N SER A 226 -16.71 -17.06 -3.62
CA SER A 226 -17.54 -17.64 -4.68
C SER A 226 -18.24 -16.59 -5.56
N ASP A 227 -18.40 -15.36 -5.09
CA ASP A 227 -19.16 -14.33 -5.80
C ASP A 227 -18.29 -13.37 -6.60
N VAL A 228 -16.99 -13.66 -6.73
CA VAL A 228 -16.03 -12.81 -7.42
C VAL A 228 -15.12 -13.61 -8.35
N ASN A 229 -14.59 -12.94 -9.36
CA ASN A 229 -13.54 -13.49 -10.20
C ASN A 229 -12.20 -13.52 -9.46
N ILE A 230 -11.51 -14.66 -9.50
CA ILE A 230 -10.13 -14.79 -9.03
C ILE A 230 -9.19 -14.33 -10.16
N ALA A 231 -8.73 -13.09 -10.10
CA ALA A 231 -7.92 -12.52 -11.18
C ALA A 231 -6.52 -13.14 -11.26
N ARG A 232 -5.86 -13.34 -10.11
CA ARG A 232 -4.50 -13.93 -10.04
C ARG A 232 -4.28 -14.70 -8.76
N ILE A 233 -3.44 -15.76 -8.87
CA ILE A 233 -2.86 -16.50 -7.76
C ILE A 233 -1.35 -16.38 -7.89
N LYS A 234 -0.65 -15.87 -6.87
CA LYS A 234 0.81 -15.69 -6.86
C LYS A 234 1.41 -16.10 -5.52
N PRO A 235 2.60 -16.72 -5.49
CA PRO A 235 3.28 -17.05 -4.24
C PRO A 235 3.76 -15.79 -3.53
N LEU A 236 3.43 -15.67 -2.23
CA LEU A 236 3.97 -14.64 -1.34
C LEU A 236 5.31 -15.10 -0.71
N ASN A 237 5.33 -16.36 -0.32
CA ASN A 237 6.49 -17.04 0.25
C ASN A 237 6.33 -18.57 0.06
N GLN A 238 7.18 -19.37 0.70
CA GLN A 238 7.18 -20.84 0.59
C GLN A 238 5.91 -21.53 1.11
N THR A 239 5.07 -20.85 1.89
CA THR A 239 3.90 -21.44 2.52
C THR A 239 2.59 -20.70 2.27
N GLU A 240 2.64 -19.52 1.67
CA GLU A 240 1.49 -18.63 1.50
C GLU A 240 1.35 -18.13 0.06
N LEU A 241 0.11 -18.08 -0.42
CA LEU A 241 -0.28 -17.49 -1.70
C LEU A 241 -1.10 -16.22 -1.49
N LEU A 242 -0.95 -15.28 -2.40
CA LEU A 242 -1.88 -14.16 -2.55
C LEU A 242 -2.91 -14.49 -3.63
N ILE A 243 -4.16 -14.21 -3.31
CA ILE A 243 -5.32 -14.37 -4.17
C ILE A 243 -5.87 -12.98 -4.47
N ALA A 244 -5.64 -12.51 -5.68
CA ALA A 244 -6.21 -11.26 -6.17
C ALA A 244 -7.62 -11.47 -6.69
N THR A 245 -8.57 -10.61 -6.30
CA THR A 245 -9.97 -10.72 -6.69
C THR A 245 -10.49 -9.44 -7.35
N GLU A 246 -11.47 -9.59 -8.22
CA GLU A 246 -12.21 -8.47 -8.78
C GLU A 246 -13.39 -8.11 -7.85
N GLY A 247 -13.11 -7.33 -6.79
CA GLY A 247 -14.13 -6.78 -5.90
C GLY A 247 -13.95 -7.03 -4.40
N MET A 248 -13.18 -8.05 -3.98
CA MET A 248 -12.94 -8.34 -2.55
C MET A 248 -11.49 -8.07 -2.11
N GLY A 249 -10.68 -7.39 -2.94
CA GLY A 249 -9.28 -7.09 -2.64
C GLY A 249 -8.37 -8.30 -2.77
N ILE A 250 -7.36 -8.39 -1.90
CA ILE A 250 -6.37 -9.48 -1.89
C ILE A 250 -6.54 -10.31 -0.63
N HIS A 251 -6.71 -11.60 -0.80
CA HIS A 251 -6.74 -12.60 0.26
C HIS A 251 -5.42 -13.37 0.31
N LYS A 252 -5.13 -13.95 1.45
CA LYS A 252 -3.96 -14.81 1.66
C LYS A 252 -4.43 -16.23 1.98
N ILE A 253 -3.84 -17.22 1.31
CA ILE A 253 -4.10 -18.65 1.57
C ILE A 253 -2.82 -19.30 2.05
N ASN A 254 -2.89 -20.03 3.17
CA ASN A 254 -1.82 -20.93 3.57
C ASN A 254 -1.89 -22.22 2.74
N MET A 255 -0.80 -22.57 2.03
CA MET A 255 -0.77 -23.71 1.11
C MET A 255 -0.94 -25.07 1.79
N ASN A 256 -0.63 -25.18 3.09
CA ASN A 256 -0.72 -26.45 3.82
C ASN A 256 -2.13 -26.67 4.40
N SER A 257 -2.66 -25.67 5.12
CA SER A 257 -3.98 -25.75 5.76
C SER A 257 -5.12 -25.39 4.81
N CYS A 258 -4.82 -24.72 3.69
CA CYS A 258 -5.77 -24.15 2.75
C CYS A 258 -6.74 -23.13 3.38
N ILE A 259 -6.42 -22.59 4.56
CA ILE A 259 -7.22 -21.53 5.20
C ILE A 259 -6.91 -20.23 4.51
N SER A 260 -7.96 -19.50 4.13
CA SER A 260 -7.86 -18.17 3.55
C SER A 260 -8.33 -17.10 4.53
N GLU A 261 -7.72 -15.93 4.43
CA GLU A 261 -8.09 -14.75 5.21
C GLU A 261 -7.93 -13.48 4.36
N PRO A 262 -8.73 -12.42 4.59
CA PRO A 262 -8.50 -11.12 4.00
C PRO A 262 -7.09 -10.61 4.40
N TYR A 263 -6.34 -10.10 3.42
CA TYR A 263 -4.97 -9.64 3.66
C TYR A 263 -4.80 -8.14 3.36
N ILE A 264 -5.19 -7.70 2.16
CA ILE A 264 -5.16 -6.31 1.75
C ILE A 264 -6.53 -5.98 1.17
N VAL A 265 -7.34 -5.28 1.95
CA VAL A 265 -8.72 -4.93 1.58
C VAL A 265 -8.93 -3.44 1.83
N SER A 266 -9.47 -2.75 0.84
CA SER A 266 -9.88 -1.35 1.00
C SER A 266 -11.11 -1.26 1.89
N SER A 267 -11.06 -0.41 2.90
CA SER A 267 -12.23 -0.03 3.70
C SER A 267 -12.48 1.47 3.61
N TYR A 268 -13.75 1.89 3.61
CA TYR A 268 -14.12 3.31 3.59
C TYR A 268 -13.69 4.08 4.86
N LYS A 269 -13.04 3.42 5.81
CA LYS A 269 -12.76 3.96 7.16
C LYS A 269 -11.32 4.39 7.37
N SER A 270 -10.38 4.05 6.52
CA SER A 270 -8.98 4.40 6.71
C SER A 270 -8.35 5.05 5.47
N HIS A 271 -7.51 6.06 5.69
CA HIS A 271 -6.82 6.81 4.62
C HIS A 271 -5.48 6.17 4.21
N ASN A 272 -5.10 5.06 4.84
CA ASN A 272 -3.82 4.36 4.60
C ASN A 272 -4.04 2.97 4.02
N GLU A 273 -5.09 2.78 3.24
CA GLU A 273 -5.45 1.51 2.63
C GLU A 273 -5.47 1.64 1.11
N MET A 274 -5.48 0.49 0.45
CA MET A 274 -5.68 0.40 -0.99
C MET A 274 -6.99 1.11 -1.40
N ASN A 275 -6.98 1.85 -2.49
CA ASN A 275 -8.11 2.70 -2.90
C ASN A 275 -9.25 1.91 -3.57
N SER A 276 -9.01 0.67 -4.01
CA SER A 276 -10.02 -0.17 -4.67
C SER A 276 -9.78 -1.64 -4.39
N ASN A 277 -10.86 -2.40 -4.24
CA ASN A 277 -10.86 -3.87 -4.09
C ASN A 277 -10.91 -4.62 -5.43
N ASN A 278 -10.98 -3.91 -6.56
CA ASN A 278 -11.00 -4.51 -7.88
C ASN A 278 -9.59 -4.68 -8.43
N ILE A 279 -9.02 -5.88 -8.29
CA ILE A 279 -7.63 -6.19 -8.60
C ILE A 279 -7.54 -6.97 -9.90
N ASN A 280 -6.77 -6.46 -10.86
CA ASN A 280 -6.53 -7.12 -12.14
C ASN A 280 -5.28 -8.00 -12.13
N ASP A 281 -4.21 -7.53 -11.48
CA ASP A 281 -2.95 -8.26 -11.39
C ASP A 281 -2.17 -7.91 -10.13
N ILE A 282 -1.27 -8.79 -9.71
CA ILE A 282 -0.32 -8.59 -8.62
C ILE A 282 1.05 -9.11 -9.03
N TYR A 283 2.08 -8.38 -8.63
CA TYR A 283 3.48 -8.77 -8.79
C TYR A 283 4.23 -8.58 -7.47
N ILE A 284 5.04 -9.56 -7.09
CA ILE A 284 5.86 -9.49 -5.87
C ILE A 284 7.31 -9.46 -6.33
N ASP A 285 8.02 -8.37 -6.01
CA ASP A 285 9.42 -8.23 -6.40
C ASP A 285 10.39 -8.85 -5.39
N GLU A 286 11.68 -8.88 -5.74
CA GLU A 286 12.74 -9.49 -4.93
C GLU A 286 12.91 -8.77 -3.57
N GLU A 287 12.55 -7.48 -3.50
CA GLU A 287 12.52 -6.71 -2.28
C GLU A 287 11.24 -6.95 -1.45
N LYS A 288 10.38 -7.89 -1.88
CA LYS A 288 9.10 -8.23 -1.27
C LYS A 288 8.08 -7.08 -1.24
N ARG A 289 8.23 -6.12 -2.16
CA ARG A 289 7.16 -5.14 -2.42
C ARG A 289 6.06 -5.81 -3.21
N ILE A 290 4.82 -5.50 -2.87
CA ILE A 290 3.65 -5.98 -3.58
C ILE A 290 3.17 -4.85 -4.50
N TRP A 291 3.21 -5.09 -5.79
CA TRP A 291 2.70 -4.22 -6.83
C TRP A 291 1.31 -4.70 -7.21
N ILE A 292 0.33 -3.84 -7.15
CA ILE A 292 -1.09 -4.19 -7.30
C ILE A 292 -1.68 -3.33 -8.41
N ALA A 293 -2.16 -3.97 -9.48
CA ALA A 293 -2.97 -3.32 -10.50
C ALA A 293 -4.42 -3.27 -10.02
N ASN A 294 -4.86 -2.12 -9.53
CA ASN A 294 -6.20 -1.92 -8.98
C ASN A 294 -6.98 -0.88 -9.80
N TYR A 295 -8.08 -1.34 -10.40
CA TYR A 295 -8.94 -0.47 -11.20
C TYR A 295 -9.99 0.21 -10.31
N PRO A 296 -10.28 1.52 -10.48
CA PRO A 296 -9.81 2.43 -11.54
C PRO A 296 -8.57 3.28 -11.17
N GLU A 297 -7.81 2.94 -10.14
CA GLU A 297 -6.80 3.81 -9.56
C GLU A 297 -5.41 3.73 -10.25
N GLY A 298 -5.10 2.61 -10.92
CA GLY A 298 -3.82 2.36 -11.55
C GLY A 298 -2.99 1.35 -10.76
N ILE A 299 -1.88 1.77 -10.14
CA ILE A 299 -0.99 0.87 -9.40
C ILE A 299 -0.86 1.32 -7.96
N THR A 300 -1.05 0.40 -7.04
CA THR A 300 -0.71 0.54 -5.62
C THR A 300 0.54 -0.28 -5.31
N ILE A 301 1.51 0.31 -4.63
CA ILE A 301 2.74 -0.35 -4.19
C ILE A 301 2.72 -0.43 -2.67
N ILE A 302 2.88 -1.63 -2.13
CA ILE A 302 3.03 -1.88 -0.71
C ILE A 302 4.47 -2.28 -0.45
N ASP A 303 5.17 -1.45 0.34
CA ASP A 303 6.53 -1.73 0.78
C ASP A 303 6.55 -1.98 2.29
N ASN A 304 6.66 -3.24 2.67
CA ASN A 304 6.64 -3.64 4.08
C ASN A 304 7.96 -3.38 4.83
N ARG A 305 9.02 -2.96 4.13
CA ARG A 305 10.33 -2.68 4.74
C ARG A 305 10.28 -1.42 5.60
N TYR A 306 9.36 -0.51 5.33
CA TYR A 306 9.19 0.77 6.02
C TYR A 306 8.07 0.77 7.08
N LYS A 307 7.70 -0.38 7.63
CA LYS A 307 6.73 -0.48 8.75
C LYS A 307 7.27 0.04 10.09
N SER A 308 8.35 0.83 10.09
CA SER A 308 8.93 1.36 11.32
C SER A 308 8.18 2.58 11.90
N TYR A 309 7.11 3.05 11.27
CA TYR A 309 6.31 4.15 11.78
C TYR A 309 4.81 3.95 11.55
N ASN A 310 4.04 4.39 12.52
CA ASN A 310 2.59 4.55 12.41
C ASN A 310 2.28 6.02 12.13
N TRP A 311 1.56 6.29 11.06
CA TRP A 311 1.15 7.65 10.74
C TRP A 311 -0.20 7.97 11.37
N ILE A 312 -0.16 8.80 12.42
CA ILE A 312 -1.35 9.28 13.12
C ILE A 312 -1.83 10.55 12.42
N LYS A 313 -3.09 10.56 11.97
CA LYS A 313 -3.72 11.66 11.25
C LYS A 313 -5.05 12.08 11.84
N HIS A 314 -5.46 13.31 11.50
CA HIS A 314 -6.83 13.76 11.64
C HIS A 314 -7.74 13.03 10.63
N SER A 315 -8.91 12.59 11.08
CA SER A 315 -9.94 12.01 10.24
C SER A 315 -11.22 12.83 10.34
N ILE A 316 -11.63 13.45 9.24
CA ILE A 316 -12.83 14.31 9.20
C ILE A 316 -14.07 13.52 9.62
N GLY A 317 -14.81 14.06 10.60
CA GLY A 317 -16.00 13.41 11.15
C GLY A 317 -15.75 12.30 12.16
N ASN A 318 -14.49 11.89 12.37
CA ASN A 318 -14.12 10.89 13.37
C ASN A 318 -13.50 11.55 14.61
N ARG A 319 -14.23 11.57 15.74
CA ARG A 319 -13.71 12.10 17.02
C ARG A 319 -12.68 11.21 17.70
N GLN A 320 -12.53 9.96 17.24
CA GLN A 320 -11.49 9.01 17.68
C GLN A 320 -10.26 9.10 16.78
N SER A 321 -9.76 10.31 16.55
CA SER A 321 -8.55 10.59 15.78
C SER A 321 -7.90 11.88 16.28
N LEU A 322 -6.70 12.16 15.78
CA LEU A 322 -5.99 13.42 16.04
C LEU A 322 -6.90 14.60 15.67
N VAL A 323 -6.91 15.65 16.48
CA VAL A 323 -7.80 16.81 16.29
C VAL A 323 -7.38 17.68 15.11
N ASN A 324 -6.09 17.70 14.77
CA ASN A 324 -5.54 18.45 13.64
C ASN A 324 -4.17 17.89 13.24
N ASP A 325 -3.85 17.88 11.94
CA ASP A 325 -2.61 17.31 11.40
C ASP A 325 -1.33 18.15 11.67
N GLN A 326 -1.50 19.44 12.00
CA GLN A 326 -0.37 20.30 12.38
C GLN A 326 -0.05 20.11 13.87
N VAL A 327 0.84 19.20 14.17
CA VAL A 327 1.33 18.91 15.52
C VAL A 327 2.55 19.77 15.83
N HIS A 328 2.52 20.51 16.93
CA HIS A 328 3.61 21.38 17.39
C HIS A 328 4.39 20.81 18.55
N SER A 329 3.72 20.03 19.39
CA SER A 329 4.35 19.39 20.55
C SER A 329 3.73 18.02 20.82
N VAL A 330 4.56 17.10 21.32
CA VAL A 330 4.18 15.74 21.74
C VAL A 330 4.84 15.46 23.07
N ILE A 331 4.07 14.97 24.02
CA ILE A 331 4.61 14.43 25.28
C ILE A 331 3.95 13.10 25.61
N GLU A 332 4.68 12.24 26.30
CA GLU A 332 4.15 11.07 26.98
C GLU A 332 4.00 11.40 28.47
N ASP A 333 2.82 11.14 29.03
CA ASP A 333 2.57 11.37 30.44
C ASP A 333 3.03 10.19 31.32
N SER A 334 2.98 10.37 32.63
CA SER A 334 3.42 9.37 33.60
C SER A 334 2.65 8.03 33.55
N ASP A 335 1.48 7.98 32.90
CA ASP A 335 0.69 6.76 32.68
C ASP A 335 1.02 6.07 31.34
N GLY A 336 1.85 6.69 30.47
CA GLY A 336 2.20 6.23 29.13
C GLY A 336 1.19 6.64 28.05
N ASP A 337 0.36 7.63 28.31
CA ASP A 337 -0.57 8.18 27.35
C ASP A 337 0.05 9.37 26.59
N LEU A 338 -0.32 9.54 25.30
CA LEU A 338 0.28 10.55 24.43
C LEU A 338 -0.59 11.80 24.33
N TRP A 339 0.04 12.95 24.45
CA TRP A 339 -0.60 14.26 24.30
C TRP A 339 -0.01 15.00 23.12
N PHE A 340 -0.86 15.62 22.33
CA PHE A 340 -0.49 16.35 21.12
C PHE A 340 -1.02 17.78 21.17
N GLY A 341 -0.11 18.77 21.18
CA GLY A 341 -0.44 20.18 20.98
C GLY A 341 -0.52 20.48 19.49
N THR A 342 -1.63 21.02 19.02
CA THR A 342 -1.89 21.20 17.59
C THR A 342 -2.30 22.63 17.24
N SER A 343 -2.44 22.91 15.94
CA SER A 343 -3.00 24.17 15.44
C SER A 343 -4.51 24.35 15.69
N ASN A 344 -5.20 23.33 16.20
CA ASN A 344 -6.61 23.39 16.52
C ASN A 344 -6.94 22.60 17.82
N GLY A 345 -6.34 23.02 18.93
CA GLY A 345 -6.55 22.37 20.22
C GLY A 345 -5.53 21.31 20.56
N ILE A 346 -5.91 20.43 21.50
CA ILE A 346 -5.06 19.41 22.08
C ILE A 346 -5.74 18.06 21.93
N SER A 347 -4.98 17.02 21.60
CA SER A 347 -5.44 15.63 21.61
C SER A 347 -4.73 14.85 22.70
N LEU A 348 -5.47 13.97 23.38
CA LEU A 348 -4.98 12.91 24.26
C LEU A 348 -5.30 11.57 23.61
N TYR A 349 -4.31 10.73 23.44
CA TYR A 349 -4.44 9.33 23.07
C TYR A 349 -4.13 8.44 24.26
N GLN A 350 -5.10 7.67 24.71
CA GLN A 350 -4.95 6.72 25.80
C GLN A 350 -4.41 5.40 25.25
N SER A 351 -3.14 5.13 25.49
CA SER A 351 -2.40 4.00 24.91
C SER A 351 -3.00 2.63 25.27
N LYS A 352 -3.57 2.49 26.46
CA LYS A 352 -4.16 1.23 26.95
C LYS A 352 -5.53 0.92 26.35
N THR A 353 -6.32 1.94 26.03
CA THR A 353 -7.71 1.79 25.56
C THR A 353 -7.87 2.10 24.09
N GLY A 354 -6.90 2.79 23.48
CA GLY A 354 -6.98 3.32 22.12
C GLY A 354 -7.95 4.49 21.97
N GLN A 355 -8.46 5.07 23.08
CA GLN A 355 -9.43 6.15 23.03
C GLN A 355 -8.76 7.51 22.83
N TRP A 356 -9.44 8.38 22.10
CA TRP A 356 -9.03 9.75 21.87
C TRP A 356 -9.94 10.74 22.60
N HIS A 357 -9.34 11.76 23.19
CA HIS A 357 -10.04 12.93 23.72
C HIS A 357 -9.46 14.20 23.12
N SER A 358 -10.31 15.18 22.86
CA SER A 358 -9.88 16.49 22.36
C SER A 358 -10.30 17.60 23.31
N PHE A 359 -9.44 18.61 23.44
CA PHE A 359 -9.62 19.75 24.32
C PHE A 359 -9.39 21.05 23.55
N LEU A 360 -10.15 22.09 23.86
CA LEU A 360 -9.97 23.45 23.33
C LEU A 360 -9.89 23.49 21.80
N SER A 361 -10.64 22.62 21.13
CA SER A 361 -10.72 22.56 19.67
C SER A 361 -11.96 23.28 19.14
N SER A 362 -11.99 23.51 17.83
CA SER A 362 -13.18 24.06 17.13
C SER A 362 -14.42 23.17 17.23
N PHE A 363 -14.26 21.90 17.64
CA PHE A 363 -15.36 20.97 17.93
C PHE A 363 -15.99 21.18 19.31
N ASP A 364 -15.38 22.00 20.16
CA ASP A 364 -15.92 22.32 21.47
C ASP A 364 -16.92 23.47 21.34
N HIS A 365 -18.21 23.16 21.46
CA HIS A 365 -19.32 24.13 21.32
C HIS A 365 -19.29 25.31 22.30
N GLN A 366 -18.51 25.21 23.37
CA GLN A 366 -18.36 26.30 24.35
C GLN A 366 -17.33 27.35 23.90
N LEU A 367 -16.51 27.07 22.90
CA LEU A 367 -15.42 27.94 22.43
C LEU A 367 -15.69 28.54 21.06
N LYS A 368 -16.92 28.95 20.77
CA LYS A 368 -17.28 29.63 19.52
C LYS A 368 -16.27 30.74 19.20
N ASN A 369 -15.53 30.59 18.08
CA ASN A 369 -14.67 31.58 17.42
C ASN A 369 -13.27 31.83 17.99
N LYS A 370 -12.60 30.89 18.69
CA LYS A 370 -11.16 31.01 18.99
C LYS A 370 -10.42 29.76 18.59
N ASN A 371 -9.62 29.85 17.54
CA ASN A 371 -8.63 28.84 17.23
C ASN A 371 -7.54 28.87 18.31
N HIS A 372 -7.45 27.82 19.11
CA HIS A 372 -6.40 27.69 20.09
C HIS A 372 -5.25 26.85 19.51
N ILE A 373 -4.14 27.51 19.22
CA ILE A 373 -2.89 26.87 18.77
C ILE A 373 -2.06 26.60 20.01
N PHE A 374 -1.73 25.32 20.26
CA PHE A 374 -0.87 24.90 21.37
C PHE A 374 0.48 24.42 20.85
N ILE A 375 1.54 25.10 21.29
CA ILE A 375 2.91 24.90 20.80
C ILE A 375 3.82 24.19 21.80
N THR A 376 3.41 24.09 23.05
CA THR A 376 4.14 23.36 24.10
C THR A 376 3.19 22.71 25.10
N LEU A 377 3.57 21.54 25.60
CA LEU A 377 2.88 20.77 26.62
C LEU A 377 3.86 20.31 27.68
N CYS A 378 3.44 20.23 28.95
CA CYS A 378 4.25 19.73 30.03
C CYS A 378 3.36 19.05 31.09
N GLU A 379 3.69 17.83 31.52
CA GLU A 379 3.07 17.22 32.69
C GLU A 379 3.72 17.80 33.95
N VAL A 380 3.01 18.68 34.66
CA VAL A 380 3.53 19.36 35.86
C VAL A 380 3.36 18.51 37.11
N SER A 381 2.34 17.67 37.15
CA SER A 381 2.17 16.61 38.16
C SER A 381 1.36 15.46 37.53
N PRO A 382 1.38 14.24 38.10
CA PRO A 382 0.70 13.09 37.50
C PRO A 382 -0.76 13.37 37.11
N GLY A 383 -1.05 13.32 35.81
CA GLY A 383 -2.36 13.58 35.23
C GLY A 383 -2.75 15.07 35.13
N ILE A 384 -1.84 16.01 35.40
CA ILE A 384 -2.06 17.46 35.23
C ILE A 384 -1.11 17.98 34.15
N ILE A 385 -1.69 18.40 33.02
CA ILE A 385 -0.95 18.93 31.88
C ILE A 385 -1.09 20.45 31.83
N TRP A 386 0.02 21.14 31.67
CA TRP A 386 0.01 22.54 31.27
C TRP A 386 0.23 22.63 29.78
N ALA A 387 -0.59 23.41 29.10
CA ALA A 387 -0.57 23.63 27.68
C ALA A 387 -0.33 25.11 27.36
N GLY A 388 0.77 25.41 26.71
CA GLY A 388 1.16 26.76 26.29
C GLY A 388 0.68 27.06 24.88
N GLY A 389 -0.08 28.17 24.75
CA GLY A 389 -0.69 28.58 23.49
C GLY A 389 0.09 29.67 22.76
N TYR A 390 -0.10 29.75 21.44
CA TYR A 390 0.51 30.77 20.59
C TYR A 390 0.00 32.18 20.92
N THR A 391 -1.30 32.34 21.23
CA THR A 391 -1.92 33.62 21.60
C THR A 391 -2.87 33.52 22.78
N SER A 392 -2.94 32.36 23.41
CA SER A 392 -3.98 32.02 24.39
C SER A 392 -3.46 31.84 25.83
N GLY A 393 -2.15 32.03 26.06
CA GLY A 393 -1.57 31.84 27.40
C GLY A 393 -1.44 30.37 27.79
N VAL A 394 -1.59 30.03 29.07
CA VAL A 394 -1.46 28.68 29.60
C VAL A 394 -2.82 28.15 30.04
N TYR A 395 -3.11 26.91 29.67
CA TYR A 395 -4.22 26.13 30.16
C TYR A 395 -3.73 24.95 30.98
N LYS A 396 -4.46 24.65 32.05
CA LYS A 396 -4.26 23.48 32.90
C LYS A 396 -5.34 22.47 32.57
N ILE A 397 -4.95 21.25 32.24
CA ILE A 397 -5.85 20.16 31.91
C ILE A 397 -5.70 19.08 32.97
N ASN A 398 -6.82 18.64 33.54
CA ASN A 398 -6.85 17.51 34.45
C ASN A 398 -7.33 16.28 33.66
N LYS A 399 -6.44 15.31 33.47
CA LYS A 399 -6.69 14.06 32.72
C LYS A 399 -7.83 13.24 33.30
N ARG A 400 -7.93 13.16 34.65
CA ARG A 400 -8.92 12.30 35.33
C ARG A 400 -10.35 12.83 35.22
N THR A 401 -10.51 14.16 35.32
CA THR A 401 -11.82 14.82 35.24
C THR A 401 -12.16 15.32 33.85
N LEU A 402 -11.17 15.28 32.92
CA LEU A 402 -11.24 15.89 31.59
C LEU A 402 -11.59 17.39 31.63
N SER A 403 -11.30 18.06 32.76
CA SER A 403 -11.58 19.48 32.94
C SER A 403 -10.41 20.33 32.44
N VAL A 404 -10.74 21.52 31.95
CA VAL A 404 -9.79 22.50 31.43
C VAL A 404 -10.00 23.82 32.14
N GLU A 405 -8.91 24.40 32.61
CA GLU A 405 -8.92 25.69 33.31
C GLU A 405 -7.87 26.62 32.69
N TYR A 406 -8.23 27.90 32.49
CA TYR A 406 -7.25 28.90 32.09
C TYR A 406 -6.37 29.25 33.29
N PHE A 407 -5.06 29.04 33.16
CA PHE A 407 -4.10 29.35 34.21
C PHE A 407 -3.55 30.74 34.01
N SER A 408 -3.99 31.66 34.89
CA SER A 408 -3.47 33.02 34.90
C SER A 408 -2.34 33.15 35.93
N PRO A 409 -1.11 33.47 35.50
CA PRO A 409 -0.02 33.70 36.43
C PRO A 409 -0.26 34.89 37.41
N TYR A 410 -1.26 35.78 37.11
CA TYR A 410 -1.63 36.83 38.04
C TYR A 410 -2.23 36.34 39.35
N LEU A 411 -2.84 35.15 39.37
CA LEU A 411 -3.38 34.58 40.59
C LEU A 411 -2.29 34.20 41.59
N LEU A 412 -1.05 34.04 41.13
CA LEU A 412 0.09 33.69 41.99
C LEU A 412 0.86 34.92 42.50
N ASN A 413 0.95 35.98 41.75
CA ASN A 413 1.59 37.26 42.17
C ASN A 413 1.07 38.42 41.31
N PRO A 414 -0.03 39.10 41.77
CA PRO A 414 -0.75 40.06 40.91
C PRO A 414 0.02 41.37 40.59
N ASP A 415 1.03 41.71 41.41
CA ASP A 415 1.57 43.09 41.32
C ASP A 415 2.64 43.33 40.22
N ASN A 416 3.18 42.32 39.57
CA ASN A 416 4.31 42.50 38.66
C ASN A 416 4.38 41.63 37.39
N ILE A 417 3.32 40.87 37.05
CA ILE A 417 3.41 39.93 35.89
C ILE A 417 2.59 40.46 34.73
N ARG A 418 3.23 40.85 33.61
CA ARG A 418 2.55 41.06 32.33
C ARG A 418 1.97 39.74 31.84
N PRO A 419 0.72 39.70 31.34
CA PRO A 419 0.15 38.54 30.75
C PRO A 419 0.91 38.19 29.44
N ASP A 420 1.69 37.14 29.48
CA ASP A 420 2.27 36.61 28.27
C ASP A 420 1.31 35.58 27.65
N LYS A 421 0.70 35.96 26.54
CA LYS A 421 -0.23 35.10 25.82
C LYS A 421 0.49 34.16 24.85
N TYR A 422 1.75 34.49 24.53
CA TYR A 422 2.60 33.67 23.70
C TYR A 422 3.52 32.84 24.59
N ILE A 423 3.29 31.56 24.68
CA ILE A 423 4.06 30.63 25.51
C ILE A 423 4.80 29.68 24.57
N ARG A 424 6.10 29.86 24.46
CA ARG A 424 6.92 29.10 23.52
C ARG A 424 7.36 27.76 24.10
N ASP A 425 7.67 27.74 25.41
CA ASP A 425 8.16 26.56 26.08
C ASP A 425 7.74 26.49 27.54
N ILE A 426 7.45 25.27 28.02
CA ILE A 426 7.14 24.94 29.40
C ILE A 426 7.90 23.67 29.75
N VAL A 427 8.75 23.73 30.78
CA VAL A 427 9.58 22.61 31.23
C VAL A 427 9.48 22.43 32.72
N LYS A 428 9.35 21.21 33.19
CA LYS A 428 9.50 20.84 34.60
C LYS A 428 10.94 20.38 34.84
N ASP A 429 11.62 20.99 35.82
CA ASP A 429 12.95 20.59 36.19
C ASP A 429 12.98 19.40 37.18
N SER A 430 14.17 18.87 37.45
CA SER A 430 14.39 17.73 38.37
C SER A 430 13.97 18.00 39.79
N LYS A 431 13.92 19.27 40.24
CA LYS A 431 13.47 19.70 41.55
C LYS A 431 11.97 19.96 41.65
N GLY A 432 11.24 19.86 40.52
CA GLY A 432 9.80 20.05 40.42
C GLY A 432 9.35 21.48 40.16
N TYR A 433 10.24 22.41 39.90
CA TYR A 433 9.90 23.76 39.46
C TYR A 433 9.45 23.73 38.00
N ILE A 434 8.46 24.58 37.66
CA ILE A 434 7.97 24.73 36.29
C ILE A 434 8.51 26.01 35.70
N TRP A 435 9.29 25.87 34.64
CA TRP A 435 9.85 26.99 33.88
C TRP A 435 8.98 27.27 32.65
N SER A 436 8.68 28.55 32.45
CA SER A 436 7.87 28.96 31.30
C SER A 436 8.42 30.24 30.67
N GLY A 437 8.44 30.27 29.36
CA GLY A 437 8.93 31.42 28.58
C GLY A 437 8.20 31.62 27.26
N GLY A 438 8.19 32.89 26.86
CA GLY A 438 7.61 33.36 25.63
C GLY A 438 8.23 34.70 25.22
N PHE A 439 7.43 35.71 24.88
CA PHE A 439 7.95 37.05 24.53
C PHE A 439 8.51 37.83 25.73
N TYR A 440 7.88 37.64 26.90
CA TYR A 440 8.26 38.39 28.11
C TYR A 440 8.88 37.47 29.15
N ASN A 441 9.69 38.04 30.00
CA ASN A 441 10.41 37.47 31.13
C ASN A 441 10.27 35.96 31.37
N LEU A 442 11.39 35.27 31.52
CA LEU A 442 11.39 33.91 32.00
C LEU A 442 10.72 33.82 33.36
N LYS A 443 9.87 32.80 33.57
CA LYS A 443 9.10 32.55 34.79
C LYS A 443 9.48 31.18 35.34
N CYS A 444 9.66 31.10 36.64
CA CYS A 444 9.83 29.86 37.38
C CYS A 444 8.75 29.75 38.47
N PHE A 445 7.91 28.74 38.38
CA PHE A 445 6.82 28.49 39.32
C PHE A 445 7.19 27.42 40.32
N ASP A 446 6.97 27.74 41.59
CA ASP A 446 6.97 26.76 42.68
C ASP A 446 5.51 26.44 43.04
N LEU A 447 5.04 25.24 42.58
CA LEU A 447 3.64 24.84 42.83
C LEU A 447 3.40 24.47 44.31
N SER A 448 4.42 24.09 45.05
CA SER A 448 4.31 23.75 46.46
C SER A 448 4.09 24.98 47.35
N LEU A 449 4.73 26.08 47.00
CA LEU A 449 4.61 27.36 47.71
C LEU A 449 3.62 28.31 47.05
N ASN A 450 2.98 27.86 45.92
CA ASN A 450 2.09 28.70 45.14
C ASN A 450 2.70 30.07 44.76
N SER A 451 4.00 30.06 44.38
CA SER A 451 4.79 31.26 44.09
C SER A 451 5.39 31.25 42.69
N VAL A 452 5.69 32.45 42.17
CA VAL A 452 6.37 32.63 40.89
C VAL A 452 7.57 33.57 41.04
N ARG A 453 8.72 33.15 40.49
CA ARG A 453 9.92 33.98 40.35
C ARG A 453 10.04 34.46 38.93
N LEU A 454 10.29 35.75 38.75
CA LEU A 454 10.57 36.36 37.45
C LEU A 454 12.09 36.58 37.30
N TYR A 455 12.54 36.41 36.06
CA TYR A 455 13.90 36.74 35.65
C TYR A 455 13.86 37.91 34.65
N PRO A 456 13.94 39.16 35.16
CA PRO A 456 13.87 40.35 34.31
C PRO A 456 15.07 40.38 33.33
N GLY A 457 14.80 40.79 32.10
CA GLY A 457 15.82 40.90 31.05
C GLY A 457 16.02 39.64 30.19
N ILE A 458 15.52 38.48 30.61
CA ILE A 458 15.49 37.27 29.77
C ILE A 458 14.16 37.20 29.04
N ASN A 459 14.17 37.66 27.79
CA ASN A 459 12.95 37.79 26.95
C ASN A 459 13.09 36.99 25.65
N SER A 460 12.01 36.87 24.90
CA SER A 460 11.98 36.21 23.59
C SER A 460 12.55 34.79 23.65
N ILE A 461 12.10 34.04 24.66
CA ILE A 461 12.51 32.68 24.94
C ILE A 461 12.07 31.75 23.79
N THR A 462 12.96 30.91 23.30
CA THR A 462 12.72 29.94 22.22
C THR A 462 12.80 28.49 22.67
N ALA A 463 13.58 28.21 23.72
CA ALA A 463 13.74 26.89 24.29
C ALA A 463 14.23 26.97 25.74
N ILE A 464 13.82 25.99 26.56
CA ILE A 464 14.24 25.84 27.96
C ILE A 464 14.66 24.38 28.16
N THR A 465 15.81 24.13 28.79
CA THR A 465 16.20 22.76 29.13
C THR A 465 17.07 22.74 30.37
N GLU A 466 16.95 21.71 31.17
CA GLU A 466 17.80 21.49 32.33
C GLU A 466 19.12 20.85 31.89
N LYS A 467 20.23 21.32 32.48
CA LYS A 467 21.52 20.70 32.35
C LYS A 467 21.72 19.65 33.48
N ASP A 468 22.53 18.64 33.27
CA ASP A 468 22.74 17.52 34.20
C ASP A 468 23.15 17.93 35.63
N ASP A 469 23.75 19.11 35.80
CA ASP A 469 24.21 19.66 37.08
C ASP A 469 23.16 20.55 37.77
N GLY A 470 21.94 20.63 37.21
CA GLY A 470 20.86 21.41 37.79
C GLY A 470 20.80 22.87 37.34
N HIS A 471 21.67 23.31 36.45
CA HIS A 471 21.55 24.62 35.79
C HIS A 471 20.50 24.57 34.69
N MET A 472 20.00 25.75 34.32
CA MET A 472 19.02 25.86 33.20
C MET A 472 19.65 26.52 32.00
N TRP A 473 19.59 25.89 30.83
CA TRP A 473 19.87 26.53 29.56
C TRP A 473 18.61 27.20 29.03
N ILE A 474 18.70 28.49 28.72
CA ILE A 474 17.61 29.29 28.16
C ILE A 474 18.05 29.83 26.83
N GLY A 475 17.49 29.29 25.75
CA GLY A 475 17.64 29.81 24.39
C GLY A 475 16.72 31.02 24.19
N THR A 476 17.25 32.08 23.61
CA THR A 476 16.47 33.30 23.27
C THR A 476 16.84 33.77 21.85
N SER A 477 16.06 34.70 21.31
CA SER A 477 16.42 35.35 20.04
C SER A 477 17.70 36.20 20.10
N ALA A 478 18.17 36.52 21.31
CA ALA A 478 19.37 37.33 21.56
C ALA A 478 20.59 36.53 22.03
N GLY A 479 20.46 35.20 22.11
CA GLY A 479 21.55 34.31 22.53
C GLY A 479 21.13 33.28 23.55
N LEU A 480 22.11 32.65 24.19
CA LEU A 480 21.96 31.56 25.16
C LEU A 480 22.35 32.02 26.55
N TYR A 481 21.49 31.78 27.50
CA TYR A 481 21.77 32.01 28.94
C TYR A 481 21.96 30.68 29.66
N LEU A 482 22.89 30.65 30.58
CA LEU A 482 23.01 29.59 31.59
C LEU A 482 22.66 30.20 32.95
N LEU A 483 21.66 29.66 33.59
CA LEU A 483 21.18 30.11 34.90
C LEU A 483 21.58 29.13 35.98
N ASP A 484 22.15 29.64 37.07
CA ASP A 484 22.26 28.92 38.34
C ASP A 484 20.90 28.93 39.04
N LYS A 485 20.53 27.81 39.63
CA LYS A 485 19.27 27.66 40.36
C LYS A 485 19.37 28.16 41.80
#